data_32a9f7b2dd48d9f57fbdcb8243ecc356
#
_entry.id   32a9f7b2dd48d9f57fbdcb8243ecc356
#
_cell.length_a   1.000
_cell.length_b   1.000
_cell.length_c   1.000
_cell.angle_alpha   90.00
_cell.angle_beta   90.00
_cell.angle_gamma   90.00
#
_symmetry.space_group_name_H-M   'P 1'
#
loop_
_entity.id
_entity.type
_entity.pdbx_description
1 polymer ?
#
loop_
_entity_poly.entity_id
_entity_poly.type
_entity_poly.pdbx_seq_one_letter_code
_entity_poly.pdbx_strand_id
1 'polypeptide(L)'
;MTQGRSYVAGLVTGVVMTGVVGIVGLRATAAPADAAVSAATQAAAPAAAPATMAKPAIKVLLENDQVRVREVVFAPGSGDTHTHPWAHVGVILSKGQLAFADAGKPEELVNFEAGSVGFREAKVTHLARNPGTAPMKVIEVEIK
;
A
#
# COMPACT_ATOMS: atom_id res chain seq x y z
N MET A 1 24.52 -8.05 13.16
CA MET A 1 23.57 -7.29 14.01
C MET A 1 22.46 -6.81 13.12
N THR A 2 21.33 -7.51 13.15
CA THR A 2 20.16 -7.27 12.32
C THR A 2 19.23 -6.34 13.08
N GLN A 3 19.19 -5.07 12.73
CA GLN A 3 18.21 -4.14 13.25
C GLN A 3 17.50 -3.45 12.08
N GLY A 4 16.24 -3.61 11.99
CA GLY A 4 15.46 -2.90 11.01
C GLY A 4 14.02 -3.37 10.91
N ARG A 5 13.24 -3.24 11.95
CA ARG A 5 11.77 -3.35 11.81
C ARG A 5 11.13 -2.51 12.91
N SER A 6 10.57 -1.38 12.51
CA SER A 6 9.74 -0.61 13.45
C SER A 6 8.57 0.04 12.73
N TYR A 7 7.64 -0.81 12.26
CA TYR A 7 6.24 -0.42 12.23
C TYR A 7 5.53 -1.31 13.23
N VAL A 8 5.10 -0.75 14.36
CA VAL A 8 4.28 -1.46 15.34
C VAL A 8 2.84 -1.42 14.85
N ALA A 9 2.40 -2.52 14.23
CA ALA A 9 0.99 -2.75 13.95
C ALA A 9 0.32 -3.25 15.22
N GLY A 10 -0.62 -2.49 15.76
CA GLY A 10 -1.48 -2.92 16.86
C GLY A 10 -2.38 -4.06 16.42
N LEU A 11 -2.26 -5.23 17.04
CA LEU A 11 -3.04 -6.42 16.79
C LEU A 11 -4.44 -6.26 17.42
N VAL A 12 -5.48 -6.16 16.61
CA VAL A 12 -6.88 -6.29 17.06
C VAL A 12 -7.33 -7.72 16.80
N THR A 13 -7.46 -8.50 17.86
CA THR A 13 -8.02 -9.86 17.86
C THR A 13 -9.54 -9.80 17.63
N GLY A 14 -10.00 -10.18 16.45
CA GLY A 14 -11.41 -10.38 16.14
C GLY A 14 -11.83 -11.83 16.36
N VAL A 15 -12.87 -12.04 17.18
CA VAL A 15 -13.49 -13.32 17.52
C VAL A 15 -14.26 -13.86 16.31
N VAL A 16 -13.97 -15.10 15.89
CA VAL A 16 -14.73 -15.84 14.88
C VAL A 16 -15.89 -16.55 15.54
N MET A 17 -17.13 -16.23 15.18
CA MET A 17 -18.33 -16.99 15.49
C MET A 17 -18.63 -17.96 14.35
N THR A 18 -18.56 -19.25 14.65
CA THR A 18 -18.96 -20.35 13.78
C THR A 18 -20.49 -20.54 13.87
N GLY A 19 -21.17 -20.37 12.75
CA GLY A 19 -22.59 -20.73 12.61
C GLY A 19 -22.73 -21.82 11.56
N VAL A 20 -23.10 -23.04 12.00
CA VAL A 20 -23.48 -24.18 11.15
C VAL A 20 -24.98 -24.10 10.91
N VAL A 21 -25.43 -24.07 9.65
CA VAL A 21 -26.81 -24.38 9.27
C VAL A 21 -26.78 -25.30 8.06
N GLY A 22 -27.17 -26.53 8.25
CA GLY A 22 -27.44 -27.48 7.20
C GLY A 22 -28.84 -27.28 6.59
N ILE A 23 -28.96 -27.43 5.28
CA ILE A 23 -30.26 -27.66 4.62
C ILE A 23 -30.13 -28.71 3.53
N VAL A 24 -31.09 -29.62 3.61
CA VAL A 24 -31.44 -30.81 2.86
C VAL A 24 -31.76 -30.51 1.40
N GLY A 25 -31.54 -31.50 0.54
CA GLY A 25 -31.58 -31.48 -0.89
C GLY A 25 -32.91 -31.24 -1.58
N LEU A 26 -32.78 -30.98 -2.88
CA LEU A 26 -33.77 -31.40 -3.87
C LEU A 26 -33.04 -31.68 -5.21
N ARG A 27 -33.22 -32.88 -5.72
CA ARG A 27 -32.79 -33.26 -7.07
C ARG A 27 -33.84 -32.75 -8.08
N ALA A 28 -33.37 -32.10 -9.12
CA ALA A 28 -34.13 -31.92 -10.35
C ALA A 28 -33.24 -32.34 -11.53
N THR A 29 -33.70 -33.38 -12.25
CA THR A 29 -33.13 -33.82 -13.52
C THR A 29 -33.65 -32.94 -14.64
N ALA A 30 -32.79 -32.39 -15.47
CA ALA A 30 -33.16 -31.83 -16.76
C ALA A 30 -32.09 -32.17 -17.81
N ALA A 31 -32.57 -32.47 -18.99
CA ALA A 31 -31.87 -33.02 -20.16
C ALA A 31 -30.87 -32.07 -20.82
N PRO A 32 -29.98 -32.56 -21.69
CA PRO A 32 -28.94 -31.78 -22.31
C PRO A 32 -29.49 -30.91 -23.46
N ALA A 33 -29.16 -29.64 -23.48
CA ALA A 33 -29.28 -28.80 -24.65
C ALA A 33 -27.86 -28.55 -25.18
N ASP A 34 -27.61 -29.05 -26.40
CA ASP A 34 -26.45 -28.71 -27.20
C ASP A 34 -26.40 -27.18 -27.41
N ALA A 35 -25.42 -26.55 -26.79
CA ALA A 35 -25.07 -25.17 -27.12
C ALA A 35 -23.64 -25.16 -27.67
N ALA A 36 -23.52 -24.95 -28.97
CA ALA A 36 -22.27 -24.75 -29.67
C ALA A 36 -21.52 -23.56 -29.03
N VAL A 37 -20.41 -23.84 -28.35
CA VAL A 37 -19.50 -22.86 -27.81
C VAL A 37 -18.69 -22.30 -28.97
N SER A 38 -19.09 -21.14 -29.46
CA SER A 38 -18.28 -20.31 -30.35
C SER A 38 -17.06 -19.81 -29.56
N ALA A 39 -15.89 -20.38 -29.84
CA ALA A 39 -14.62 -19.92 -29.30
C ALA A 39 -14.31 -18.53 -29.91
N ALA A 40 -14.75 -17.49 -29.23
CA ALA A 40 -14.25 -16.15 -29.49
C ALA A 40 -12.78 -16.09 -29.05
N THR A 41 -11.87 -16.12 -30.02
CA THR A 41 -10.44 -15.86 -29.81
C THR A 41 -10.32 -14.40 -29.29
N GLN A 42 -10.24 -14.23 -28.00
CA GLN A 42 -9.90 -12.94 -27.39
C GLN A 42 -8.44 -12.66 -27.74
N ALA A 43 -8.23 -11.75 -28.69
CA ALA A 43 -6.92 -11.23 -28.99
C ALA A 43 -6.40 -10.57 -27.70
N ALA A 44 -5.28 -11.09 -27.18
CA ALA A 44 -4.59 -10.49 -26.05
C ALA A 44 -4.24 -9.04 -26.43
N ALA A 45 -4.78 -8.08 -25.69
CA ALA A 45 -4.37 -6.69 -25.80
C ALA A 45 -2.86 -6.61 -25.57
N PRO A 46 -2.11 -5.79 -26.34
CA PRO A 46 -0.68 -5.64 -26.11
C PRO A 46 -0.45 -5.19 -24.67
N ALA A 47 0.47 -5.88 -23.99
CA ALA A 47 0.87 -5.51 -22.63
C ALA A 47 1.27 -4.03 -22.64
N ALA A 48 0.52 -3.20 -21.92
CA ALA A 48 0.86 -1.80 -21.77
C ALA A 48 2.27 -1.72 -21.19
N ALA A 49 3.12 -0.90 -21.81
CA ALA A 49 4.43 -0.58 -21.25
C ALA A 49 4.24 -0.15 -19.78
N PRO A 50 5.18 -0.46 -18.87
CA PRO A 50 5.02 -0.10 -17.48
C PRO A 50 4.79 1.41 -17.37
N ALA A 51 3.56 1.78 -16.98
CA ALA A 51 3.21 3.18 -16.81
C ALA A 51 4.13 3.76 -15.75
N THR A 52 4.90 4.80 -16.10
CA THR A 52 5.75 5.50 -15.15
C THR A 52 4.88 6.02 -14.03
N MET A 53 5.09 5.51 -12.82
CA MET A 53 4.30 5.89 -11.65
C MET A 53 4.49 7.38 -11.36
N ALA A 54 3.39 8.12 -11.19
CA ALA A 54 3.46 9.52 -10.82
C ALA A 54 4.12 9.68 -9.44
N LYS A 55 4.99 10.68 -9.29
CA LYS A 55 5.64 10.95 -8.01
C LYS A 55 4.69 11.61 -7.02
N PRO A 56 4.87 11.38 -5.70
CA PRO A 56 4.17 12.13 -4.67
C PRO A 56 4.50 13.63 -4.76
N ALA A 57 3.54 14.47 -4.42
CA ALA A 57 3.77 15.89 -4.27
C ALA A 57 4.45 16.17 -2.92
N ILE A 58 5.55 16.93 -2.93
CA ILE A 58 6.34 17.26 -1.74
C ILE A 58 6.38 18.76 -1.57
N LYS A 59 6.10 19.23 -0.35
CA LYS A 59 6.22 20.63 0.07
C LYS A 59 7.05 20.72 1.34
N VAL A 60 8.14 21.49 1.31
CA VAL A 60 8.89 21.83 2.53
C VAL A 60 8.09 22.84 3.34
N LEU A 61 7.83 22.53 4.60
CA LEU A 61 7.09 23.38 5.54
C LEU A 61 8.01 24.17 6.46
N LEU A 62 9.12 23.53 6.85
CA LEU A 62 10.16 24.13 7.70
C LEU A 62 11.50 23.48 7.39
N GLU A 63 12.56 24.26 7.42
CA GLU A 63 13.92 23.74 7.34
C GLU A 63 14.88 24.64 8.13
N ASN A 64 15.76 23.99 8.92
CA ASN A 64 16.86 24.62 9.63
C ASN A 64 18.05 23.65 9.72
N ASP A 65 19.04 23.94 10.55
CA ASP A 65 20.26 23.13 10.68
C ASP A 65 20.01 21.75 11.34
N GLN A 66 18.90 21.58 12.07
CA GLN A 66 18.59 20.39 12.84
C GLN A 66 17.55 19.50 12.17
N VAL A 67 16.55 20.10 11.49
CA VAL A 67 15.43 19.35 10.92
C VAL A 67 14.99 19.92 9.57
N ARG A 68 14.41 19.05 8.74
CA ARG A 68 13.57 19.43 7.61
C ARG A 68 12.21 18.77 7.74
N VAL A 69 11.16 19.58 7.74
CA VAL A 69 9.76 19.10 7.82
C VAL A 69 9.12 19.24 6.45
N ARG A 70 8.56 18.13 5.94
CA ARG A 70 7.91 18.08 4.62
C ARG A 70 6.48 17.58 4.76
N GLU A 71 5.57 18.14 3.99
CA GLU A 71 4.30 17.50 3.66
C GLU A 71 4.51 16.69 2.39
N VAL A 72 4.12 15.42 2.44
CA VAL A 72 4.15 14.51 1.29
C VAL A 72 2.73 14.05 1.02
N VAL A 73 2.25 14.26 -0.22
CA VAL A 73 0.91 13.85 -0.65
C VAL A 73 1.05 12.77 -1.71
N PHE A 74 0.67 11.56 -1.37
CA PHE A 74 0.58 10.44 -2.30
C PHE A 74 -0.81 10.42 -2.92
N ALA A 75 -0.95 10.89 -4.15
CA ALA A 75 -2.18 10.70 -4.93
C ALA A 75 -2.44 9.20 -5.17
N PRO A 76 -3.67 8.78 -5.47
CA PRO A 76 -3.96 7.39 -5.86
C PRO A 76 -3.02 6.90 -6.96
N GLY A 77 -2.38 5.76 -6.77
CA GLY A 77 -1.42 5.17 -7.70
C GLY A 77 -0.05 5.87 -7.77
N SER A 78 0.17 6.98 -7.07
CA SER A 78 1.48 7.63 -7.04
C SER A 78 2.46 6.94 -6.10
N GLY A 79 3.75 7.07 -6.37
CA GLY A 79 4.81 6.55 -5.54
C GLY A 79 6.18 6.87 -6.12
N ASP A 80 7.22 6.59 -5.35
CA ASP A 80 8.60 6.80 -5.76
C ASP A 80 9.54 5.85 -5.02
N THR A 81 10.58 5.41 -5.71
CA THR A 81 11.73 4.74 -5.07
C THR A 81 12.77 5.80 -4.77
N HIS A 82 13.09 5.98 -3.51
CA HIS A 82 14.00 7.03 -3.07
C HIS A 82 14.81 6.61 -1.85
N THR A 83 15.84 7.41 -1.55
CA THR A 83 16.72 7.25 -0.39
C THR A 83 16.64 8.52 0.43
N HIS A 84 16.36 8.40 1.73
CA HIS A 84 16.43 9.53 2.65
C HIS A 84 17.88 9.76 3.10
N PRO A 85 18.42 10.97 2.97
CA PRO A 85 19.77 11.27 3.46
C PRO A 85 19.85 11.21 4.99
N TRP A 86 18.75 11.49 5.68
CA TRP A 86 18.61 11.51 7.14
C TRP A 86 17.54 10.55 7.63
N ALA A 87 17.64 10.17 8.90
CA ALA A 87 16.55 9.48 9.58
C ALA A 87 15.33 10.40 9.69
N HIS A 88 14.13 9.81 9.68
CA HIS A 88 12.92 10.62 9.77
C HIS A 88 11.79 9.94 10.54
N VAL A 89 10.95 10.79 11.10
CA VAL A 89 9.65 10.43 11.66
C VAL A 89 8.58 10.76 10.64
N GLY A 90 7.73 9.80 10.29
CA GLY A 90 6.54 9.99 9.49
C GLY A 90 5.30 10.07 10.37
N VAL A 91 4.51 11.13 10.24
CA VAL A 91 3.21 11.30 10.92
C VAL A 91 2.12 11.27 9.86
N ILE A 92 1.24 10.28 9.95
CA ILE A 92 0.15 10.09 9.00
C ILE A 92 -0.99 11.06 9.32
N LEU A 93 -1.40 11.87 8.35
CA LEU A 93 -2.50 12.83 8.51
C LEU A 93 -3.84 12.32 8.00
N SER A 94 -3.86 11.29 7.17
CA SER A 94 -5.08 10.72 6.59
C SER A 94 -5.10 9.20 6.74
N LYS A 95 -6.27 8.66 7.08
CA LYS A 95 -6.49 7.20 7.05
C LYS A 95 -6.30 6.67 5.63
N GLY A 96 -5.67 5.49 5.50
CA GLY A 96 -5.49 4.85 4.22
C GLY A 96 -4.43 3.75 4.24
N GLN A 97 -3.89 3.43 3.07
CA GLN A 97 -2.92 2.38 2.89
C GLN A 97 -1.72 2.89 2.09
N LEU A 98 -0.52 2.55 2.52
CA LEU A 98 0.69 2.70 1.73
C LEU A 98 1.34 1.33 1.53
N ALA A 99 1.94 1.15 0.39
CA ALA A 99 2.77 0.01 0.06
C ALA A 99 4.24 0.40 0.11
N PHE A 100 5.04 -0.42 0.76
CA PHE A 100 6.48 -0.21 0.88
C PHE A 100 7.24 -1.42 0.36
N ALA A 101 8.36 -1.18 -0.31
CA ALA A 101 9.32 -2.23 -0.66
C ALA A 101 10.74 -1.72 -0.42
N ASP A 102 11.47 -2.34 0.49
CA ASP A 102 12.90 -2.14 0.60
C ASP A 102 13.61 -2.85 -0.56
N ALA A 103 14.80 -2.41 -0.92
CA ALA A 103 15.59 -3.00 -2.00
C ALA A 103 15.75 -4.52 -1.82
N GLY A 104 15.31 -5.28 -2.83
CA GLY A 104 15.38 -6.74 -2.85
C GLY A 104 14.37 -7.47 -1.96
N LYS A 105 13.40 -6.76 -1.37
CA LYS A 105 12.32 -7.34 -0.58
C LYS A 105 10.98 -7.24 -1.30
N PRO A 106 10.03 -8.16 -1.03
CA PRO A 106 8.67 -8.03 -1.53
C PRO A 106 7.99 -6.79 -0.97
N GLU A 107 7.00 -6.29 -1.69
CA GLU A 107 6.17 -5.17 -1.26
C GLU A 107 5.30 -5.58 -0.07
N GLU A 108 5.23 -4.72 0.94
CA GLU A 108 4.39 -4.86 2.13
C GLU A 108 3.32 -3.76 2.12
N LEU A 109 2.06 -4.15 2.30
CA LEU A 109 0.93 -3.24 2.44
C LEU A 109 0.72 -2.92 3.92
N VAL A 110 0.70 -1.63 4.25
CA VAL A 110 0.51 -1.15 5.62
C VAL A 110 -0.73 -0.25 5.68
N ASN A 111 -1.66 -0.61 6.56
CA ASN A 111 -2.83 0.21 6.85
C ASN A 111 -2.49 1.22 7.94
N PHE A 112 -2.90 2.46 7.73
CA PHE A 112 -2.66 3.56 8.65
C PHE A 112 -3.96 4.24 9.06
N GLU A 113 -4.04 4.60 10.32
CA GLU A 113 -5.00 5.57 10.85
C GLU A 113 -4.35 6.97 10.91
N ALA A 114 -5.17 8.02 10.86
CA ALA A 114 -4.68 9.37 11.09
C ALA A 114 -4.07 9.49 12.51
N GLY A 115 -2.91 10.11 12.61
CA GLY A 115 -2.12 10.18 13.84
C GLY A 115 -1.14 9.01 14.04
N SER A 116 -1.15 7.98 13.19
CA SER A 116 -0.11 6.94 13.20
C SER A 116 1.26 7.55 13.00
N VAL A 117 2.25 7.03 13.70
CA VAL A 117 3.65 7.50 13.64
C VAL A 117 4.56 6.34 13.30
N GLY A 118 5.50 6.56 12.39
CA GLY A 118 6.55 5.62 12.02
C GLY A 118 7.93 6.27 12.06
N PHE A 119 8.97 5.46 12.16
CA PHE A 119 10.35 5.89 12.08
C PHE A 119 11.10 5.10 11.02
N ARG A 120 12.00 5.76 10.30
CA ARG A 120 12.88 5.12 9.33
C ARG A 120 14.30 5.67 9.46
N GLU A 121 15.26 4.76 9.42
CA GLU A 121 16.69 5.09 9.47
C GLU A 121 17.16 5.85 8.23
N ALA A 122 18.25 6.60 8.39
CA ALA A 122 18.95 7.26 7.30
C ALA A 122 19.49 6.26 6.28
N LYS A 123 19.62 6.69 5.03
CA LYS A 123 20.26 5.96 3.93
C LYS A 123 19.55 4.65 3.53
N VAL A 124 18.33 4.43 4.00
CA VAL A 124 17.50 3.32 3.51
C VAL A 124 16.86 3.72 2.18
N THR A 125 17.07 2.89 1.16
CA THR A 125 16.39 3.01 -0.14
C THR A 125 15.13 2.17 -0.13
N HIS A 126 13.99 2.77 -0.43
CA HIS A 126 12.72 2.07 -0.48
C HIS A 126 11.77 2.66 -1.53
N LEU A 127 10.85 1.83 -2.00
CA LEU A 127 9.64 2.28 -2.66
C LEU A 127 8.62 2.68 -1.58
N ALA A 128 7.93 3.78 -1.79
CA ALA A 128 6.68 4.11 -1.09
C ALA A 128 5.63 4.49 -2.13
N ARG A 129 4.46 3.86 -2.12
CA ARG A 129 3.36 4.16 -3.06
C ARG A 129 2.00 4.08 -2.39
N ASN A 130 1.03 4.79 -2.95
CA ASN A 130 -0.36 4.73 -2.54
C ASN A 130 -1.14 3.78 -3.47
N PRO A 131 -1.48 2.56 -3.03
CA PRO A 131 -2.30 1.62 -3.82
C PRO A 131 -3.80 1.90 -3.71
N GLY A 132 -4.20 2.83 -2.82
CA GLY A 132 -5.60 3.15 -2.54
C GLY A 132 -6.23 4.08 -3.58
N THR A 133 -7.49 4.44 -3.34
CA THR A 133 -8.30 5.31 -4.21
C THR A 133 -8.44 6.74 -3.68
N ALA A 134 -7.95 7.02 -2.49
CA ALA A 134 -7.94 8.35 -1.87
C ALA A 134 -6.50 8.84 -1.63
N PRO A 135 -6.24 10.15 -1.65
CA PRO A 135 -4.92 10.68 -1.36
C PRO A 135 -4.47 10.35 0.08
N MET A 136 -3.21 9.96 0.25
CA MET A 136 -2.56 9.80 1.54
C MET A 136 -1.65 11.00 1.81
N LYS A 137 -1.79 11.59 3.00
CA LYS A 137 -1.01 12.74 3.43
C LYS A 137 -0.15 12.39 4.63
N VAL A 138 1.13 12.71 4.56
CA VAL A 138 2.13 12.41 5.58
C VAL A 138 2.94 13.68 5.88
N ILE A 139 3.23 13.93 7.15
CA ILE A 139 4.31 14.83 7.54
C ILE A 139 5.56 14.00 7.81
N GLU A 140 6.65 14.33 7.16
CA GLU A 140 7.96 13.75 7.41
C GLU A 140 8.84 14.78 8.12
N VAL A 141 9.36 14.39 9.29
CA VAL A 141 10.33 15.18 10.05
C VAL A 141 11.68 14.50 9.91
N GLU A 142 12.52 15.00 9.01
CA GLU A 142 13.89 14.53 8.80
C GLU A 142 14.82 15.18 9.82
N ILE A 143 15.68 14.35 10.44
CA ILE A 143 16.60 14.72 11.52
C ILE A 143 18.00 14.79 10.92
N LYS A 144 18.54 16.01 10.79
CA LYS A 144 19.84 16.27 10.14
C LYS A 144 21.04 15.93 11.04
#